data_dcbf5e1c919d2c649153b91302634982
#
_entry.id   dcbf5e1c919d2c649153b91302634982
#
_cell.length_a   1.000
_cell.length_b   1.000
_cell.length_c   1.000
_cell.angle_alpha   90.00
_cell.angle_beta   90.00
_cell.angle_gamma   90.00
#
_symmetry.space_group_name_H-M   'P 1'
#
loop_
_entity.id
_entity.type
_entity.pdbx_description
1 polymer ?
#
loop_
_entity_poly.entity_id
_entity_poly.type
_entity_poly.pdbx_seq_one_letter_code
_entity_poly.pdbx_strand_id
1 'polypeptide(L)'
;GLKAYTTEDGRIVCFRPDLNAQRLKDSCERLEMPVFPEDRFVKAVEEVVKANAAWVPPYGSGATLYIRPYIMGTNAVIGVKPADEYQFRILVTPVGPYFKGGAKPITIRVSDFDRAAPHGTGHIKAGLNYAMSLHAIVDAHAQGFAENMYLDPATRTKVEETGGANFIFITKDGTFVTPKSDSILPSITRRSLMVVAEKYLGLKVEHREVLFDEVKDFAECGLCGTAAVISPVGKIVDHGKEICFPSGMDEMGPVTKKLRDTLTGIQMGHIDGPDGWVHEIKCD
;
A
#
# COMPACT_ATOMS: atom_id res chain seq x y z
N GLY A 1 -2.75 7.77 2.22
CA GLY A 1 -2.63 7.61 3.68
C GLY A 1 -1.21 7.36 4.12
N LEU A 2 -0.88 7.79 5.31
CA LEU A 2 0.38 7.53 5.99
C LEU A 2 0.11 7.36 7.49
N LYS A 3 1.16 7.09 8.29
CA LYS A 3 1.03 6.84 9.72
C LYS A 3 2.08 7.62 10.50
N ALA A 4 1.72 8.05 11.71
CA ALA A 4 2.67 8.48 12.72
C ALA A 4 2.85 7.35 13.75
N TYR A 5 4.12 7.17 14.17
CA TYR A 5 4.54 6.14 15.12
C TYR A 5 5.27 6.78 16.28
N THR A 6 5.16 6.16 17.46
CA THR A 6 6.08 6.43 18.56
C THR A 6 7.20 5.40 18.54
N THR A 7 8.44 5.85 18.45
CA THR A 7 9.63 4.99 18.49
C THR A 7 9.97 4.60 19.93
N GLU A 8 10.88 3.64 20.12
CA GLU A 8 11.29 3.16 21.44
C GLU A 8 11.87 4.27 22.33
N ASP A 9 12.60 5.22 21.72
CA ASP A 9 13.17 6.39 22.41
C ASP A 9 12.18 7.56 22.56
N GLY A 10 10.89 7.34 22.23
CA GLY A 10 9.81 8.29 22.46
C GLY A 10 9.63 9.36 21.40
N ARG A 11 10.37 9.32 20.29
CA ARG A 11 10.15 10.23 19.16
C ARG A 11 8.87 9.89 18.40
N ILE A 12 8.22 10.90 17.85
CA ILE A 12 7.12 10.74 16.92
C ILE A 12 7.67 10.90 15.50
N VAL A 13 7.43 9.89 14.65
CA VAL A 13 7.96 9.85 13.28
C VAL A 13 6.87 9.48 12.28
N CYS A 14 7.03 9.97 11.06
CA CYS A 14 6.29 9.52 9.86
C CYS A 14 7.26 8.88 8.87
N PHE A 15 6.74 7.95 8.07
CA PHE A 15 7.53 7.26 7.04
C PHE A 15 7.24 7.84 5.66
N ARG A 16 8.25 8.46 5.04
CA ARG A 16 8.27 9.00 3.67
C ARG A 16 7.05 9.87 3.31
N PRO A 17 6.74 10.92 4.08
CA PRO A 17 5.64 11.84 3.76
C PRO A 17 5.88 12.61 2.44
N ASP A 18 7.13 12.78 2.02
CA ASP A 18 7.54 13.34 0.73
C ASP A 18 6.93 12.59 -0.45
N LEU A 19 6.96 11.26 -0.43
CA LEU A 19 6.36 10.45 -1.50
C LEU A 19 4.83 10.48 -1.48
N ASN A 20 4.21 10.67 -0.31
CA ASN A 20 2.77 10.93 -0.24
C ASN A 20 2.43 12.28 -0.88
N ALA A 21 3.22 13.31 -0.64
CA ALA A 21 3.07 14.64 -1.24
C ALA A 21 3.19 14.56 -2.77
N GLN A 22 4.24 13.93 -3.28
CA GLN A 22 4.44 13.73 -4.71
C GLN A 22 3.26 12.99 -5.35
N ARG A 23 2.80 11.90 -4.73
CA ARG A 23 1.66 11.12 -5.25
C ARG A 23 0.35 11.90 -5.26
N LEU A 24 0.11 12.77 -4.28
CA LEU A 24 -1.04 13.68 -4.30
C LEU A 24 -0.95 14.65 -5.48
N LYS A 25 0.23 15.22 -5.74
CA LYS A 25 0.48 16.07 -6.90
C LYS A 25 0.13 15.34 -8.20
N ASP A 26 0.71 14.15 -8.43
CA ASP A 26 0.46 13.35 -9.64
C ASP A 26 -1.04 13.03 -9.81
N SER A 27 -1.73 12.73 -8.70
CA SER A 27 -3.16 12.46 -8.72
C SER A 27 -4.00 13.71 -9.04
N CYS A 28 -3.61 14.87 -8.50
CA CYS A 28 -4.26 16.15 -8.81
C CYS A 28 -4.11 16.52 -10.29
N GLU A 29 -2.90 16.43 -10.82
CA GLU A 29 -2.62 16.72 -12.23
C GLU A 29 -3.46 15.85 -13.16
N ARG A 30 -3.56 14.54 -12.88
CA ARG A 30 -4.36 13.60 -13.69
C ARG A 30 -5.86 13.89 -13.64
N LEU A 31 -6.36 14.45 -12.54
CA LEU A 31 -7.79 14.75 -12.32
C LEU A 31 -8.16 16.22 -12.59
N GLU A 32 -7.27 16.99 -13.21
CA GLU A 32 -7.48 18.43 -13.48
C GLU A 32 -7.80 19.22 -12.19
N MET A 33 -7.17 18.82 -11.07
CA MET A 33 -7.29 19.50 -9.79
C MET A 33 -6.06 20.39 -9.55
N PRO A 34 -6.18 21.50 -8.80
CA PRO A 34 -5.01 22.31 -8.46
C PRO A 34 -4.02 21.49 -7.63
N VAL A 35 -2.74 21.62 -7.97
CA VAL A 35 -1.67 20.95 -7.25
C VAL A 35 -1.50 21.59 -5.87
N PHE A 36 -1.55 20.75 -4.81
CA PHE A 36 -1.18 21.17 -3.48
C PHE A 36 0.35 21.07 -3.33
N PRO A 37 1.05 22.16 -2.94
CA PRO A 37 2.52 22.15 -2.86
C PRO A 37 3.08 21.09 -1.92
N GLU A 38 4.12 20.39 -2.33
CA GLU A 38 4.68 19.24 -1.60
C GLU A 38 5.23 19.64 -0.22
N ASP A 39 5.92 20.78 -0.12
CA ASP A 39 6.43 21.32 1.13
C ASP A 39 5.30 21.69 2.11
N ARG A 40 4.23 22.25 1.59
CA ARG A 40 3.03 22.57 2.38
C ARG A 40 2.29 21.30 2.84
N PHE A 41 2.31 20.25 2.03
CA PHE A 41 1.75 18.96 2.42
C PHE A 41 2.48 18.37 3.62
N VAL A 42 3.81 18.31 3.57
CA VAL A 42 4.63 17.77 4.66
C VAL A 42 4.43 18.60 5.93
N LYS A 43 4.46 19.93 5.80
CA LYS A 43 4.20 20.84 6.94
C LYS A 43 2.80 20.64 7.52
N ALA A 44 1.78 20.49 6.70
CA ALA A 44 0.41 20.24 7.17
C ALA A 44 0.30 18.91 7.92
N VAL A 45 1.01 17.86 7.48
CA VAL A 45 1.11 16.58 8.20
C VAL A 45 1.78 16.79 9.56
N GLU A 46 2.88 17.52 9.63
CA GLU A 46 3.55 17.85 10.90
C GLU A 46 2.59 18.57 11.86
N GLU A 47 1.92 19.62 11.39
CA GLU A 47 1.03 20.42 12.24
C GLU A 47 -0.16 19.61 12.77
N VAL A 48 -0.76 18.77 11.94
CA VAL A 48 -1.88 17.94 12.38
C VAL A 48 -1.42 16.87 13.40
N VAL A 49 -0.23 16.28 13.22
CA VAL A 49 0.32 15.32 14.18
C VAL A 49 0.67 16.02 15.50
N LYS A 50 1.32 17.19 15.47
CA LYS A 50 1.60 18.00 16.68
C LYS A 50 0.31 18.30 17.44
N ALA A 51 -0.72 18.79 16.77
CA ALA A 51 -2.02 19.09 17.37
C ALA A 51 -2.71 17.87 17.98
N ASN A 52 -2.34 16.66 17.56
CA ASN A 52 -2.88 15.38 18.00
C ASN A 52 -1.82 14.48 18.67
N ALA A 53 -0.71 15.02 19.14
CA ALA A 53 0.40 14.23 19.69
C ALA A 53 -0.04 13.28 20.82
N ALA A 54 -0.97 13.72 21.67
CA ALA A 54 -1.53 12.89 22.75
C ALA A 54 -2.31 11.66 22.24
N TRP A 55 -2.70 11.64 20.97
CA TRP A 55 -3.42 10.53 20.33
C TRP A 55 -2.50 9.60 19.52
N VAL A 56 -1.20 9.92 19.42
CA VAL A 56 -0.23 9.00 18.82
C VAL A 56 -0.02 7.84 19.79
N PRO A 57 -0.38 6.59 19.41
CA PRO A 57 -0.27 5.46 20.34
C PRO A 57 1.18 5.24 20.80
N PRO A 58 1.37 4.76 22.04
CA PRO A 58 2.70 4.55 22.61
C PRO A 58 3.42 3.39 21.89
N TYR A 59 4.76 3.44 21.96
CA TYR A 59 5.61 2.36 21.50
C TYR A 59 5.21 1.03 22.16
N GLY A 60 5.32 -0.06 21.43
CA GLY A 60 5.01 -1.42 21.91
C GLY A 60 3.51 -1.79 21.87
N SER A 61 2.61 -0.81 21.67
CA SER A 61 1.16 -1.10 21.54
C SER A 61 0.79 -1.79 20.23
N GLY A 62 1.65 -1.72 19.20
CA GLY A 62 1.35 -2.13 17.83
C GLY A 62 0.36 -1.22 17.11
N ALA A 63 -0.17 -0.21 17.80
CA ALA A 63 -1.08 0.78 17.25
C ALA A 63 -0.32 1.99 16.68
N THR A 64 -0.97 2.75 15.80
CA THR A 64 -0.41 3.93 15.14
C THR A 64 -1.45 5.01 14.98
N LEU A 65 -1.06 6.26 14.75
CA LEU A 65 -1.96 7.30 14.29
C LEU A 65 -2.03 7.25 12.76
N TYR A 66 -3.18 6.86 12.23
CA TYR A 66 -3.43 6.89 10.79
C TYR A 66 -3.76 8.31 10.34
N ILE A 67 -3.14 8.74 9.25
CA ILE A 67 -3.25 10.10 8.70
C ILE A 67 -3.79 9.97 7.28
N ARG A 68 -4.89 10.68 6.99
CA ARG A 68 -5.53 10.68 5.67
C ARG A 68 -5.65 12.09 5.11
N PRO A 69 -4.65 12.58 4.40
CA PRO A 69 -4.77 13.78 3.58
C PRO A 69 -5.63 13.50 2.35
N TYR A 70 -6.48 14.44 1.98
CA TYR A 70 -7.26 14.37 0.74
C TYR A 70 -7.62 15.78 0.25
N ILE A 71 -7.89 15.87 -1.05
CA ILE A 71 -8.39 17.08 -1.70
C ILE A 71 -9.68 16.74 -2.44
N MET A 72 -10.64 17.66 -2.40
CA MET A 72 -11.92 17.50 -3.08
C MET A 72 -12.45 18.83 -3.58
N GLY A 73 -13.21 18.82 -4.68
CA GLY A 73 -13.99 19.95 -5.14
C GLY A 73 -15.17 20.22 -4.20
N THR A 74 -15.47 21.49 -3.94
CA THR A 74 -16.49 21.91 -2.96
C THR A 74 -17.56 22.83 -3.49
N ASN A 75 -17.41 23.37 -4.70
CA ASN A 75 -18.44 24.23 -5.29
C ASN A 75 -19.63 23.41 -5.80
N ALA A 76 -20.79 24.02 -5.79
CA ALA A 76 -22.03 23.44 -6.32
C ALA A 76 -22.00 23.48 -7.86
N VAL A 77 -21.86 22.32 -8.49
CA VAL A 77 -21.87 22.18 -9.95
C VAL A 77 -22.53 20.85 -10.34
N ILE A 78 -23.38 20.90 -11.38
CA ILE A 78 -24.04 19.70 -11.92
C ILE A 78 -23.31 19.16 -13.14
N GLY A 79 -22.68 20.03 -13.93
CA GLY A 79 -21.96 19.63 -15.14
C GLY A 79 -20.66 18.85 -14.86
N VAL A 80 -20.27 17.99 -15.79
CA VAL A 80 -18.98 17.29 -15.74
C VAL A 80 -17.88 18.23 -16.20
N LYS A 81 -17.24 18.88 -15.25
CA LYS A 81 -16.09 19.79 -15.45
C LYS A 81 -15.22 19.81 -14.19
N PRO A 82 -13.97 20.29 -14.25
CA PRO A 82 -13.22 20.60 -13.05
C PRO A 82 -13.99 21.55 -12.13
N ALA A 83 -13.84 21.39 -10.83
CA ALA A 83 -14.45 22.30 -9.85
C ALA A 83 -13.75 23.67 -9.88
N ASP A 84 -14.46 24.72 -9.43
CA ASP A 84 -13.89 26.07 -9.32
C ASP A 84 -13.30 26.33 -7.93
N GLU A 85 -13.70 25.51 -6.93
CA GLU A 85 -13.24 25.58 -5.55
C GLU A 85 -12.84 24.19 -5.03
N TYR A 86 -11.76 24.13 -4.26
CA TYR A 86 -11.24 22.89 -3.67
C TYR A 86 -10.88 23.08 -2.21
N GLN A 87 -10.94 22.01 -1.45
CA GLN A 87 -10.46 21.96 -0.09
C GLN A 87 -9.46 20.82 0.09
N PHE A 88 -8.30 21.14 0.67
CA PHE A 88 -7.36 20.18 1.21
C PHE A 88 -7.66 19.94 2.70
N ARG A 89 -7.80 18.70 3.09
CA ARG A 89 -8.10 18.29 4.47
C ARG A 89 -7.21 17.14 4.90
N ILE A 90 -6.95 17.06 6.19
CA ILE A 90 -6.29 15.90 6.82
C ILE A 90 -7.16 15.40 7.96
N LEU A 91 -7.50 14.11 7.92
CA LEU A 91 -8.14 13.39 9.02
C LEU A 91 -7.10 12.51 9.70
N VAL A 92 -7.15 12.41 11.02
CA VAL A 92 -6.33 11.49 11.81
C VAL A 92 -7.19 10.63 12.71
N THR A 93 -6.75 9.40 12.94
CA THR A 93 -7.40 8.47 13.88
C THR A 93 -6.40 7.45 14.40
N PRO A 94 -6.39 7.17 15.73
CA PRO A 94 -5.66 6.02 16.24
C PRO A 94 -6.23 4.73 15.66
N VAL A 95 -5.35 3.85 15.21
CA VAL A 95 -5.71 2.52 14.69
C VAL A 95 -4.91 1.47 15.42
N GLY A 96 -5.57 0.38 15.77
CA GLY A 96 -4.93 -0.78 16.40
C GLY A 96 -4.01 -1.54 15.44
N PRO A 97 -3.35 -2.59 15.93
CA PRO A 97 -2.56 -3.48 15.08
C PRO A 97 -3.41 -4.01 13.94
N TYR A 98 -2.90 -3.93 12.71
CA TYR A 98 -3.61 -4.44 11.55
C TYR A 98 -3.93 -5.94 11.68
N PHE A 99 -2.97 -6.70 12.20
CA PHE A 99 -3.15 -8.12 12.49
C PHE A 99 -3.30 -8.35 13.99
N LYS A 100 -4.52 -8.66 14.43
CA LYS A 100 -4.76 -9.16 15.78
C LYS A 100 -4.25 -10.60 15.89
N GLY A 101 -3.13 -10.81 16.58
CA GLY A 101 -2.54 -12.14 16.77
C GLY A 101 -1.50 -12.57 15.72
N GLY A 102 -0.93 -11.60 14.99
CA GLY A 102 0.12 -11.84 14.00
C GLY A 102 -0.38 -11.88 12.56
N ALA A 103 0.54 -11.70 11.61
CA ALA A 103 0.25 -11.71 10.18
C ALA A 103 0.07 -13.15 9.68
N LYS A 104 -1.14 -13.67 9.69
CA LYS A 104 -1.46 -14.98 9.13
C LYS A 104 -1.69 -14.90 7.63
N PRO A 105 -1.28 -15.92 6.86
CA PRO A 105 -1.54 -16.00 5.43
C PRO A 105 -3.03 -15.99 5.12
N ILE A 106 -3.38 -15.28 4.07
CA ILE A 106 -4.76 -15.16 3.58
C ILE A 106 -4.97 -15.95 2.30
N THR A 107 -6.22 -16.29 2.04
CA THR A 107 -6.69 -16.82 0.76
C THR A 107 -7.36 -15.72 -0.04
N ILE A 108 -6.93 -15.53 -1.27
CA ILE A 108 -7.51 -14.58 -2.22
C ILE A 108 -8.03 -15.30 -3.45
N ARG A 109 -8.84 -14.62 -4.25
CA ARG A 109 -9.32 -15.18 -5.53
C ARG A 109 -8.92 -14.29 -6.71
N VAL A 110 -8.91 -14.86 -7.90
CA VAL A 110 -8.84 -14.10 -9.14
C VAL A 110 -10.23 -13.52 -9.44
N SER A 111 -10.29 -12.22 -9.71
CA SER A 111 -11.55 -11.52 -10.02
C SER A 111 -11.90 -11.63 -11.49
N ASP A 112 -13.21 -11.75 -11.78
CA ASP A 112 -13.75 -11.59 -13.12
C ASP A 112 -13.98 -10.12 -13.51
N PHE A 113 -13.91 -9.22 -12.51
CA PHE A 113 -14.06 -7.79 -12.72
C PHE A 113 -12.70 -7.14 -12.97
N ASP A 114 -12.73 -6.00 -13.65
CA ASP A 114 -11.56 -5.15 -13.84
C ASP A 114 -11.42 -4.14 -12.68
N ARG A 115 -10.19 -3.85 -12.30
CA ARG A 115 -9.90 -2.80 -11.32
C ARG A 115 -9.80 -1.41 -11.97
N ALA A 116 -9.22 -1.34 -13.15
CA ALA A 116 -8.97 -0.10 -13.87
C ALA A 116 -8.88 -0.34 -15.38
N ALA A 117 -9.22 0.66 -16.17
CA ALA A 117 -9.00 0.63 -17.61
C ALA A 117 -7.50 0.74 -17.96
N PRO A 118 -7.03 0.22 -19.11
CA PRO A 118 -5.61 0.24 -19.49
C PRO A 118 -4.97 1.63 -19.52
N HIS A 119 -5.69 2.65 -19.95
CA HIS A 119 -5.26 4.06 -19.99
C HIS A 119 -6.11 4.94 -19.06
N GLY A 120 -6.63 4.35 -18.00
CA GLY A 120 -7.52 5.00 -17.05
C GLY A 120 -6.79 5.70 -15.90
N THR A 121 -7.32 5.52 -14.70
CA THR A 121 -6.90 6.19 -13.48
C THR A 121 -6.29 5.27 -12.43
N GLY A 122 -6.00 4.00 -12.78
CA GLY A 122 -5.52 3.00 -11.85
C GLY A 122 -4.20 3.37 -11.14
N HIS A 123 -3.36 4.16 -11.80
CA HIS A 123 -2.06 4.62 -11.29
C HIS A 123 -2.16 5.79 -10.30
N ILE A 124 -3.31 6.41 -10.11
CA ILE A 124 -3.50 7.50 -9.15
C ILE A 124 -4.31 7.06 -7.95
N LYS A 125 -4.17 7.79 -6.84
CA LYS A 125 -4.91 7.50 -5.61
C LYS A 125 -6.22 8.29 -5.57
N ALA A 126 -7.24 7.76 -6.22
CA ALA A 126 -8.54 8.41 -6.36
C ALA A 126 -9.68 7.50 -5.89
N GLY A 127 -10.69 8.09 -5.27
CA GLY A 127 -11.85 7.36 -4.71
C GLY A 127 -12.60 6.53 -5.74
N LEU A 128 -12.62 6.95 -7.00
CA LEU A 128 -13.28 6.23 -8.09
C LEU A 128 -12.70 4.82 -8.32
N ASN A 129 -11.39 4.61 -8.11
CA ASN A 129 -10.76 3.29 -8.25
C ASN A 129 -11.25 2.32 -7.16
N TYR A 130 -11.52 2.82 -5.97
CA TYR A 130 -12.06 2.03 -4.86
C TYR A 130 -13.55 1.75 -5.05
N ALA A 131 -14.31 2.72 -5.53
CA ALA A 131 -15.71 2.52 -5.89
C ALA A 131 -15.88 1.43 -6.96
N MET A 132 -15.00 1.41 -7.97
CA MET A 132 -15.00 0.40 -9.02
C MET A 132 -14.76 -1.02 -8.49
N SER A 133 -13.90 -1.18 -7.49
CA SER A 133 -13.57 -2.48 -6.88
C SER A 133 -14.52 -2.90 -5.74
N LEU A 134 -15.48 -2.04 -5.33
CA LEU A 134 -16.31 -2.29 -4.15
C LEU A 134 -17.21 -3.52 -4.29
N HIS A 135 -17.86 -3.69 -5.43
CA HIS A 135 -18.72 -4.86 -5.67
C HIS A 135 -17.90 -6.16 -5.61
N ALA A 136 -16.76 -6.19 -6.27
CA ALA A 136 -15.90 -7.37 -6.32
C ALA A 136 -15.39 -7.79 -4.93
N ILE A 137 -15.04 -6.84 -4.05
CA ILE A 137 -14.55 -7.18 -2.70
C ILE A 137 -15.69 -7.65 -1.79
N VAL A 138 -16.87 -7.05 -1.89
CA VAL A 138 -18.05 -7.50 -1.12
C VAL A 138 -18.41 -8.93 -1.50
N ASP A 139 -18.42 -9.25 -2.80
CA ASP A 139 -18.69 -10.59 -3.30
C ASP A 139 -17.58 -11.60 -2.89
N ALA A 140 -16.30 -11.19 -2.93
CA ALA A 140 -15.20 -12.02 -2.45
C ALA A 140 -15.36 -12.37 -0.96
N HIS A 141 -15.66 -11.39 -0.13
CA HIS A 141 -15.88 -11.60 1.31
C HIS A 141 -17.07 -12.52 1.59
N ALA A 142 -18.16 -12.37 0.84
CA ALA A 142 -19.33 -13.26 0.96
C ALA A 142 -19.00 -14.72 0.63
N GLN A 143 -17.97 -14.96 -0.20
CA GLN A 143 -17.47 -16.29 -0.55
C GLN A 143 -16.29 -16.76 0.33
N GLY A 144 -15.92 -15.99 1.35
CA GLY A 144 -14.87 -16.35 2.31
C GLY A 144 -13.43 -16.00 1.87
N PHE A 145 -13.26 -15.24 0.79
CA PHE A 145 -11.97 -14.75 0.35
C PHE A 145 -11.64 -13.40 0.98
N ALA A 146 -10.38 -13.19 1.33
CA ALA A 146 -9.93 -11.96 1.97
C ALA A 146 -9.77 -10.79 0.98
N GLU A 147 -9.45 -11.07 -0.29
CA GLU A 147 -9.16 -10.05 -1.30
C GLU A 147 -9.29 -10.65 -2.73
N ASN A 148 -9.25 -9.78 -3.73
CA ASN A 148 -9.22 -10.14 -5.14
C ASN A 148 -7.84 -9.84 -5.75
N MET A 149 -7.33 -10.77 -6.57
CA MET A 149 -6.30 -10.49 -7.56
C MET A 149 -6.97 -9.98 -8.83
N TYR A 150 -6.59 -8.81 -9.30
CA TYR A 150 -7.03 -8.30 -10.60
C TYR A 150 -6.00 -8.62 -11.67
N LEU A 151 -6.48 -8.98 -12.85
CA LEU A 151 -5.67 -9.15 -14.05
C LEU A 151 -5.82 -7.94 -14.96
N ASP A 152 -4.89 -7.75 -15.88
CA ASP A 152 -4.97 -6.67 -16.85
C ASP A 152 -6.26 -6.79 -17.69
N PRO A 153 -7.00 -5.67 -17.89
CA PRO A 153 -8.30 -5.73 -18.55
C PRO A 153 -8.20 -5.98 -20.06
N ALA A 154 -7.03 -5.75 -20.66
CA ALA A 154 -6.85 -5.92 -22.10
C ALA A 154 -6.70 -7.37 -22.50
N THR A 155 -5.93 -8.17 -21.78
CA THR A 155 -5.61 -9.54 -22.14
C THR A 155 -5.98 -10.57 -21.07
N ARG A 156 -6.17 -10.16 -19.83
CA ARG A 156 -6.41 -10.99 -18.64
C ARG A 156 -5.33 -12.07 -18.43
N THR A 157 -4.11 -11.76 -18.83
CA THR A 157 -2.96 -12.65 -18.71
C THR A 157 -1.89 -12.14 -17.76
N LYS A 158 -1.96 -10.86 -17.35
CA LYS A 158 -0.95 -10.21 -16.52
C LYS A 158 -1.55 -9.87 -15.15
N VAL A 159 -0.76 -10.09 -14.11
CA VAL A 159 -1.14 -9.70 -12.75
C VAL A 159 -1.04 -8.19 -12.60
N GLU A 160 -2.10 -7.59 -12.09
CA GLU A 160 -2.14 -6.17 -11.70
C GLU A 160 -1.94 -6.05 -10.18
N GLU A 161 -2.90 -5.53 -9.47
CA GLU A 161 -2.88 -5.39 -8.02
C GLU A 161 -4.21 -5.86 -7.40
N THR A 162 -4.37 -5.73 -6.10
CA THR A 162 -5.67 -5.92 -5.44
C THR A 162 -6.46 -4.60 -5.40
N GLY A 163 -7.63 -4.62 -4.76
CA GLY A 163 -8.40 -3.38 -4.53
C GLY A 163 -7.66 -2.34 -3.69
N GLY A 164 -6.77 -2.74 -2.80
CA GLY A 164 -6.11 -1.86 -1.83
C GLY A 164 -4.62 -2.07 -1.60
N ALA A 165 -3.97 -3.04 -2.26
CA ALA A 165 -2.57 -3.38 -2.03
C ALA A 165 -1.88 -3.88 -3.29
N ASN A 166 -0.55 -3.74 -3.35
CA ASN A 166 0.26 -4.23 -4.45
C ASN A 166 0.80 -5.63 -4.16
N PHE A 167 0.99 -6.43 -5.21
CA PHE A 167 1.64 -7.74 -5.10
C PHE A 167 3.16 -7.64 -5.02
N ILE A 168 3.72 -8.50 -4.20
CA ILE A 168 5.12 -8.90 -4.21
C ILE A 168 5.19 -10.42 -4.29
N PHE A 169 6.16 -10.94 -5.02
CA PHE A 169 6.42 -12.36 -5.16
C PHE A 169 7.90 -12.63 -4.89
N ILE A 170 8.20 -13.81 -4.40
CA ILE A 170 9.57 -14.31 -4.27
C ILE A 170 9.69 -15.57 -5.12
N THR A 171 10.64 -15.58 -6.02
CA THR A 171 10.94 -16.78 -6.82
C THR A 171 11.65 -17.85 -6.00
N LYS A 172 11.75 -19.07 -6.54
CA LYS A 172 12.44 -20.18 -5.87
C LYS A 172 13.93 -19.95 -5.65
N ASP A 173 14.55 -19.10 -6.49
CA ASP A 173 15.94 -18.67 -6.33
C ASP A 173 16.12 -17.41 -5.45
N GLY A 174 15.04 -16.90 -4.86
CA GLY A 174 15.07 -15.77 -3.93
C GLY A 174 14.98 -14.39 -4.58
N THR A 175 14.66 -14.29 -5.88
CA THR A 175 14.45 -12.99 -6.55
C THR A 175 13.15 -12.36 -6.08
N PHE A 176 13.19 -11.09 -5.70
CA PHE A 176 12.01 -10.26 -5.44
C PHE A 176 11.41 -9.80 -6.77
N VAL A 177 10.13 -10.09 -6.97
CA VAL A 177 9.39 -9.71 -8.19
C VAL A 177 8.15 -8.92 -7.81
N THR A 178 7.88 -7.82 -8.51
CA THR A 178 6.64 -7.07 -8.35
C THR A 178 6.10 -6.62 -9.72
N PRO A 179 4.77 -6.68 -9.92
CA PRO A 179 4.15 -6.31 -11.19
C PRO A 179 4.38 -4.84 -11.55
N LYS A 180 4.69 -4.60 -12.83
CA LYS A 180 4.77 -3.29 -13.45
C LYS A 180 3.66 -3.14 -14.47
N SER A 181 2.85 -2.09 -14.30
CA SER A 181 1.77 -1.70 -15.21
C SER A 181 1.44 -0.22 -15.02
N ASP A 182 0.98 0.43 -16.05
CA ASP A 182 0.52 1.83 -15.99
C ASP A 182 -0.83 1.98 -15.27
N SER A 183 -1.47 0.88 -14.90
CA SER A 183 -2.73 0.83 -14.15
C SER A 183 -2.54 0.53 -12.65
N ILE A 184 -1.31 0.26 -12.21
CA ILE A 184 -1.00 -0.06 -10.81
C ILE A 184 -0.63 1.20 -10.04
N LEU A 185 -1.22 1.37 -8.85
CA LEU A 185 -0.85 2.45 -7.94
C LEU A 185 0.64 2.34 -7.54
N PRO A 186 1.45 3.42 -7.68
CA PRO A 186 2.84 3.42 -7.22
C PRO A 186 2.90 3.47 -5.69
N SER A 187 2.80 2.31 -5.05
CA SER A 187 2.81 2.14 -3.60
C SER A 187 4.15 2.58 -3.01
N ILE A 188 4.11 3.40 -1.98
CA ILE A 188 5.29 3.84 -1.22
C ILE A 188 5.93 2.65 -0.52
N THR A 189 5.11 1.77 0.06
CA THR A 189 5.60 0.53 0.69
C THR A 189 6.30 -0.38 -0.32
N ARG A 190 5.72 -0.61 -1.50
CA ARG A 190 6.36 -1.43 -2.55
C ARG A 190 7.70 -0.85 -2.99
N ARG A 191 7.75 0.46 -3.28
CA ARG A 191 8.98 1.16 -3.67
C ARG A 191 10.06 1.05 -2.59
N SER A 192 9.68 1.13 -1.33
CA SER A 192 10.58 0.97 -0.20
C SER A 192 11.03 -0.48 -0.03
N LEU A 193 10.15 -1.46 -0.22
CA LEU A 193 10.49 -2.88 -0.18
C LEU A 193 11.46 -3.29 -1.28
N MET A 194 11.37 -2.69 -2.47
CA MET A 194 12.36 -2.93 -3.54
C MET A 194 13.77 -2.52 -3.11
N VAL A 195 13.90 -1.37 -2.44
CA VAL A 195 15.19 -0.91 -1.90
C VAL A 195 15.65 -1.80 -0.75
N VAL A 196 14.74 -2.20 0.14
CA VAL A 196 15.04 -3.13 1.25
C VAL A 196 15.53 -4.47 0.70
N ALA A 197 14.85 -5.02 -0.29
CA ALA A 197 15.25 -6.27 -0.93
C ALA A 197 16.67 -6.20 -1.50
N GLU A 198 16.97 -5.16 -2.26
CA GLU A 198 18.27 -4.99 -2.92
C GLU A 198 19.38 -4.64 -1.93
N LYS A 199 19.20 -3.56 -1.14
CA LYS A 199 20.28 -2.98 -0.34
C LYS A 199 20.50 -3.63 1.01
N TYR A 200 19.45 -4.18 1.63
CA TYR A 200 19.52 -4.77 2.98
C TYR A 200 19.55 -6.28 2.96
N LEU A 201 18.90 -6.91 2.00
CA LEU A 201 18.83 -8.37 1.91
C LEU A 201 19.68 -8.95 0.77
N GLY A 202 20.26 -8.09 -0.09
CA GLY A 202 21.09 -8.52 -1.21
C GLY A 202 20.35 -9.34 -2.26
N LEU A 203 19.04 -9.15 -2.38
CA LEU A 203 18.22 -9.88 -3.34
C LEU A 203 18.28 -9.23 -4.72
N LYS A 204 18.18 -10.02 -5.76
CA LYS A 204 17.83 -9.51 -7.08
C LYS A 204 16.40 -8.98 -7.05
N VAL A 205 16.18 -7.82 -7.70
CA VAL A 205 14.87 -7.16 -7.76
C VAL A 205 14.42 -7.03 -9.20
N GLU A 206 13.22 -7.49 -9.50
CA GLU A 206 12.58 -7.36 -10.82
C GLU A 206 11.25 -6.63 -10.71
N HIS A 207 11.18 -5.44 -11.29
CA HIS A 207 9.95 -4.69 -11.47
C HIS A 207 9.55 -4.79 -12.94
N ARG A 208 8.68 -5.73 -13.24
CA ARG A 208 8.33 -6.15 -14.61
C ARG A 208 6.87 -6.58 -14.73
N GLU A 209 6.40 -6.80 -15.94
CA GLU A 209 5.17 -7.53 -16.15
C GLU A 209 5.28 -8.94 -15.54
N VAL A 210 4.23 -9.38 -14.86
CA VAL A 210 4.10 -10.72 -14.26
C VAL A 210 2.95 -11.42 -14.94
N LEU A 211 3.24 -12.53 -15.63
CA LEU A 211 2.20 -13.34 -16.24
C LEU A 211 1.48 -14.15 -15.15
N PHE A 212 0.17 -14.26 -15.26
CA PHE A 212 -0.61 -15.05 -14.32
C PHE A 212 -0.17 -16.52 -14.29
N ASP A 213 0.18 -17.08 -15.45
CA ASP A 213 0.65 -18.46 -15.55
C ASP A 213 1.93 -18.77 -14.79
N GLU A 214 2.79 -17.76 -14.52
CA GLU A 214 4.02 -17.96 -13.72
C GLU A 214 3.79 -17.90 -12.22
N VAL A 215 2.63 -17.42 -11.76
CA VAL A 215 2.34 -17.25 -10.33
C VAL A 215 2.46 -18.55 -9.54
N LYS A 216 2.09 -19.67 -10.15
CA LYS A 216 2.21 -21.02 -9.56
C LYS A 216 3.65 -21.47 -9.29
N ASP A 217 4.63 -20.83 -9.94
CA ASP A 217 6.05 -21.17 -9.83
C ASP A 217 6.80 -20.34 -8.77
N PHE A 218 6.16 -19.32 -8.19
CA PHE A 218 6.73 -18.52 -7.11
C PHE A 218 6.76 -19.28 -5.77
N ALA A 219 7.77 -18.99 -4.98
CA ALA A 219 7.92 -19.55 -3.64
C ALA A 219 7.06 -18.86 -2.58
N GLU A 220 6.91 -17.52 -2.69
CA GLU A 220 6.17 -16.72 -1.74
C GLU A 220 5.34 -15.65 -2.46
N CYS A 221 4.24 -15.25 -1.83
CA CYS A 221 3.38 -14.14 -2.27
C CYS A 221 2.99 -13.29 -1.08
N GLY A 222 2.98 -11.97 -1.28
CA GLY A 222 2.52 -11.01 -0.29
C GLY A 222 1.80 -9.83 -0.94
N LEU A 223 0.96 -9.18 -0.14
CA LEU A 223 0.30 -7.92 -0.46
C LEU A 223 0.94 -6.81 0.38
N CYS A 224 1.44 -5.76 -0.25
CA CYS A 224 2.09 -4.67 0.47
C CYS A 224 1.32 -3.36 0.38
N GLY A 225 1.33 -2.62 1.49
CA GLY A 225 0.67 -1.33 1.61
C GLY A 225 0.89 -0.69 2.97
N THR A 226 0.45 0.55 3.13
CA THR A 226 0.65 1.33 4.38
C THR A 226 -0.02 0.67 5.59
N ALA A 227 -1.18 0.06 5.40
CA ALA A 227 -1.95 -0.48 6.53
C ALA A 227 -1.25 -1.68 7.21
N ALA A 228 -0.85 -2.68 6.41
CA ALA A 228 -0.34 -3.96 6.91
C ALA A 228 1.18 -4.11 6.80
N VAL A 229 1.85 -3.23 6.08
CA VAL A 229 3.22 -3.36 5.55
C VAL A 229 3.26 -4.51 4.54
N ILE A 230 3.18 -5.77 4.97
CA ILE A 230 2.99 -6.94 4.13
C ILE A 230 1.95 -7.87 4.78
N SER A 231 0.93 -8.25 4.00
CA SER A 231 0.02 -9.36 4.30
C SER A 231 0.45 -10.58 3.50
N PRO A 232 0.80 -11.70 4.13
CA PRO A 232 1.18 -12.91 3.39
C PRO A 232 -0.05 -13.53 2.70
N VAL A 233 0.18 -14.04 1.49
CA VAL A 233 -0.82 -14.81 0.74
C VAL A 233 -0.38 -16.27 0.71
N GLY A 234 -1.18 -17.15 1.29
CA GLY A 234 -0.88 -18.59 1.29
C GLY A 234 -1.50 -19.34 0.11
N LYS A 235 -2.62 -18.81 -0.42
CA LYS A 235 -3.38 -19.44 -1.48
C LYS A 235 -4.07 -18.42 -2.37
N ILE A 236 -4.06 -18.68 -3.68
CA ILE A 236 -4.87 -17.98 -4.69
C ILE A 236 -5.81 -18.98 -5.34
N VAL A 237 -7.08 -18.63 -5.48
CA VAL A 237 -8.09 -19.48 -6.12
C VAL A 237 -8.53 -18.85 -7.44
N ASP A 238 -8.34 -19.56 -8.53
CA ASP A 238 -8.80 -19.19 -9.86
C ASP A 238 -9.90 -20.16 -10.31
N HIS A 239 -11.17 -19.77 -10.19
CA HIS A 239 -12.33 -20.59 -10.59
C HIS A 239 -12.26 -22.04 -10.10
N GLY A 240 -11.96 -22.20 -8.80
CA GLY A 240 -11.82 -23.51 -8.16
C GLY A 240 -10.45 -24.17 -8.31
N LYS A 241 -9.54 -23.62 -9.12
CA LYS A 241 -8.15 -24.07 -9.19
C LYS A 241 -7.34 -23.35 -8.12
N GLU A 242 -6.67 -24.11 -7.28
CA GLU A 242 -5.86 -23.57 -6.20
C GLU A 242 -4.39 -23.44 -6.60
N ILE A 243 -3.82 -22.27 -6.34
CA ILE A 243 -2.38 -22.01 -6.37
C ILE A 243 -1.95 -21.85 -4.92
N CYS A 244 -1.20 -22.84 -4.39
CA CYS A 244 -0.72 -22.84 -3.02
C CYS A 244 0.79 -22.53 -3.00
N PHE A 245 1.18 -21.61 -2.12
CA PHE A 245 2.60 -21.29 -1.92
C PHE A 245 3.22 -22.23 -0.89
N PRO A 246 4.53 -22.56 -1.01
CA PRO A 246 5.21 -23.52 -0.12
C PRO A 246 5.11 -23.20 1.38
N SER A 247 5.09 -21.92 1.77
CA SER A 247 4.89 -21.50 3.17
C SER A 247 3.49 -21.81 3.72
N GLY A 248 2.53 -22.10 2.83
CA GLY A 248 1.19 -22.52 3.21
C GLY A 248 0.36 -21.44 3.90
N MET A 249 -0.58 -21.90 4.74
CA MET A 249 -1.54 -21.05 5.46
C MET A 249 -1.14 -20.85 6.94
N ASP A 250 -0.04 -21.40 7.40
CA ASP A 250 0.33 -21.36 8.82
C ASP A 250 1.18 -20.14 9.16
N GLU A 251 2.13 -19.79 8.29
CA GLU A 251 3.08 -18.71 8.53
C GLU A 251 3.44 -17.93 7.27
N MET A 252 3.98 -16.74 7.47
CA MET A 252 4.54 -15.91 6.40
C MET A 252 5.80 -16.57 5.83
N GLY A 253 5.98 -16.51 4.51
CA GLY A 253 7.19 -16.99 3.86
C GLY A 253 8.46 -16.34 4.43
N PRO A 254 9.58 -17.04 4.50
CA PRO A 254 10.77 -16.59 5.21
C PRO A 254 11.39 -15.31 4.63
N VAL A 255 11.39 -15.14 3.31
CA VAL A 255 11.91 -13.93 2.66
C VAL A 255 10.96 -12.75 2.87
N THR A 256 9.67 -13.00 2.68
CA THR A 256 8.61 -12.00 2.95
C THR A 256 8.66 -11.50 4.40
N LYS A 257 8.92 -12.42 5.35
CA LYS A 257 9.09 -12.06 6.77
C LYS A 257 10.30 -11.16 6.99
N LYS A 258 11.46 -11.49 6.39
CA LYS A 258 12.67 -10.65 6.49
C LYS A 258 12.43 -9.25 5.89
N LEU A 259 11.76 -9.17 4.75
CA LEU A 259 11.38 -7.89 4.13
C LEU A 259 10.53 -7.05 5.06
N ARG A 260 9.50 -7.65 5.64
CA ARG A 260 8.60 -6.97 6.58
C ARG A 260 9.33 -6.52 7.84
N ASP A 261 10.10 -7.40 8.46
CA ASP A 261 10.82 -7.11 9.70
C ASP A 261 11.88 -6.00 9.49
N THR A 262 12.59 -6.03 8.35
CA THR A 262 13.57 -4.99 8.01
C THR A 262 12.89 -3.64 7.78
N LEU A 263 11.81 -3.58 6.98
CA LEU A 263 11.12 -2.33 6.74
C LEU A 263 10.50 -1.75 8.01
N THR A 264 9.85 -2.59 8.84
CA THR A 264 9.31 -2.13 10.13
C THR A 264 10.42 -1.69 11.09
N GLY A 265 11.58 -2.37 11.09
CA GLY A 265 12.75 -1.96 11.84
C GLY A 265 13.26 -0.58 11.43
N ILE A 266 13.27 -0.26 10.14
CA ILE A 266 13.60 1.08 9.63
C ILE A 266 12.55 2.11 10.09
N GLN A 267 11.27 1.81 9.94
CA GLN A 267 10.17 2.70 10.33
C GLN A 267 10.22 3.05 11.81
N MET A 268 10.59 2.11 12.66
CA MET A 268 10.66 2.27 14.12
C MET A 268 12.02 2.77 14.63
N GLY A 269 12.98 3.00 13.73
CA GLY A 269 14.31 3.48 14.10
C GLY A 269 15.25 2.42 14.68
N HIS A 270 14.93 1.14 14.58
CA HIS A 270 15.80 0.03 15.04
C HIS A 270 16.87 -0.34 14.00
N ILE A 271 16.65 0.00 12.74
CA ILE A 271 17.56 -0.21 11.61
C ILE A 271 17.73 1.13 10.93
N ASP A 272 18.96 1.51 10.62
CA ASP A 272 19.25 2.73 9.88
C ASP A 272 18.69 2.62 8.46
N GLY A 273 17.81 3.53 8.12
CA GLY A 273 17.20 3.63 6.79
C GLY A 273 17.95 4.61 5.90
N PRO A 274 17.64 4.65 4.60
CA PRO A 274 18.11 5.70 3.72
C PRO A 274 17.69 7.08 4.22
N ASP A 275 18.50 8.10 3.93
CA ASP A 275 18.24 9.48 4.29
C ASP A 275 16.83 9.93 3.85
N GLY A 276 16.13 10.63 4.76
CA GLY A 276 14.80 11.16 4.50
C GLY A 276 13.63 10.15 4.57
N TRP A 277 13.91 8.87 4.83
CA TRP A 277 12.83 7.87 4.95
C TRP A 277 12.03 8.02 6.24
N VAL A 278 12.70 8.28 7.34
CA VAL A 278 12.07 8.51 8.64
C VAL A 278 12.09 10.01 8.92
N HIS A 279 10.90 10.59 8.98
CA HIS A 279 10.68 12.01 9.19
C HIS A 279 10.24 12.25 10.63
N GLU A 280 11.09 12.84 11.45
CA GLU A 280 10.78 13.15 12.84
C GLU A 280 9.90 14.39 12.95
N ILE A 281 8.84 14.29 13.75
CA ILE A 281 7.93 15.38 14.08
C ILE A 281 8.22 15.83 15.50
N LYS A 282 8.81 17.00 15.65
CA LYS A 282 9.10 17.60 16.97
C LYS A 282 7.82 18.17 17.56
N CYS A 283 7.36 17.57 18.64
CA CYS A 283 6.22 18.00 19.42
C CYS A 283 6.78 18.67 20.68
N ASP A 284 7.02 19.97 20.59
CA ASP A 284 7.49 20.79 21.74
C ASP A 284 6.36 21.05 22.73
#